data_97e9e0cc8e3fc6786d44d1702dd13a17
#
_entry.id   97e9e0cc8e3fc6786d44d1702dd13a17
#
_cell.length_a   1.000
_cell.length_b   1.000
_cell.length_c   1.000
_cell.angle_alpha   90.00
_cell.angle_beta   90.00
_cell.angle_gamma   90.00
#
_symmetry.space_group_name_H-M   'P 1'
#
loop_
_entity.id
_entity.type
_entity.pdbx_description
1 polymer ?
#
loop_
_entity_poly.entity_id
_entity_poly.type
_entity_poly.pdbx_seq_one_letter_code
_entity_poly.pdbx_strand_id
1 'polypeptide(L)'
;HLGAARMESRDYVNDQSGKALIKSQWAGAIDTVGGNTLVTLLKGCKGDGCVVCTGLVSSPKLDATVYPFILNGVNLLGIGSAETPMTTRLAIWERLSDAWNIKDKLHAIAKEVTLEELNSTYIDQILQGKIMGRVVVNLLD
;
A
#
# COMPACT_ATOMS: atom_id res chain seq x y z
N HIS A 1 -6.79 -12.34 -11.07
CA HIS A 1 -6.36 -12.63 -9.68
C HIS A 1 -4.86 -12.36 -9.55
N LEU A 2 -4.46 -11.38 -8.72
CA LEU A 2 -3.07 -10.91 -8.62
C LEU A 2 -2.17 -11.79 -7.75
N GLY A 3 -2.69 -12.88 -7.17
CA GLY A 3 -1.92 -13.83 -6.37
C GLY A 3 -2.02 -13.60 -4.86
N ALA A 4 -2.87 -12.70 -4.37
CA ALA A 4 -3.13 -12.59 -2.95
C ALA A 4 -3.77 -13.89 -2.42
N ALA A 5 -3.23 -14.44 -1.35
CA ALA A 5 -3.78 -15.65 -0.71
C ALA A 5 -5.14 -15.37 -0.06
N ARG A 6 -5.34 -14.15 0.45
CA ARG A 6 -6.55 -13.72 1.15
C ARG A 6 -6.76 -12.22 1.00
N MET A 7 -7.99 -11.79 0.95
CA MET A 7 -8.39 -10.39 1.07
C MET A 7 -9.20 -10.20 2.35
N GLU A 8 -8.94 -9.11 3.05
CA GLU A 8 -9.62 -8.74 4.29
C GLU A 8 -10.21 -7.33 4.18
N SER A 9 -11.20 -7.03 5.01
CA SER A 9 -11.71 -5.67 5.15
C SER A 9 -10.66 -4.76 5.84
N ARG A 10 -10.83 -3.45 5.72
CA ARG A 10 -9.97 -2.47 6.42
C ARG A 10 -10.01 -2.64 7.94
N ASP A 11 -11.11 -3.13 8.50
CA ASP A 11 -11.25 -3.34 9.94
C ASP A 11 -10.29 -4.39 10.48
N TYR A 12 -9.81 -5.31 9.65
CA TYR A 12 -8.81 -6.30 10.02
C TYR A 12 -7.48 -5.68 10.48
N VAL A 13 -7.15 -4.49 9.98
CA VAL A 13 -5.95 -3.72 10.35
C VAL A 13 -6.31 -2.40 11.04
N ASN A 14 -7.40 -2.39 11.83
CA ASN A 14 -7.89 -1.22 12.56
C ASN A 14 -8.13 -1.56 14.05
N ASP A 15 -7.05 -1.92 14.76
CA ASP A 15 -7.14 -2.30 16.17
C ASP A 15 -7.59 -1.13 17.06
N GLN A 16 -8.64 -1.36 17.83
CA GLN A 16 -9.23 -0.42 18.80
C GLN A 16 -9.08 -0.91 20.26
N SER A 17 -8.28 -1.95 20.49
CA SER A 17 -8.16 -2.59 21.81
C SER A 17 -7.43 -1.76 22.87
N GLY A 18 -6.71 -0.70 22.46
CA GLY A 18 -5.84 0.06 23.34
C GLY A 18 -4.56 -0.68 23.81
N LYS A 19 -4.38 -1.94 23.39
CA LYS A 19 -3.19 -2.73 23.77
C LYS A 19 -1.94 -2.22 23.07
N ALA A 20 -0.80 -2.28 23.75
CA ALA A 20 0.49 -1.87 23.19
C ALA A 20 1.00 -2.86 22.09
N LEU A 21 0.66 -4.15 22.23
CA LEU A 21 0.93 -5.22 21.27
C LEU A 21 -0.33 -6.07 21.08
N ILE A 22 -0.51 -6.63 19.90
CA ILE A 22 -1.56 -7.60 19.58
C ILE A 22 -0.93 -8.92 19.14
N LYS A 23 -1.75 -9.96 18.94
CA LYS A 23 -1.25 -11.25 18.45
C LYS A 23 -0.50 -11.03 17.12
N SER A 24 0.73 -11.54 17.04
CA SER A 24 1.56 -11.46 15.84
C SER A 24 0.91 -12.20 14.67
N GLN A 25 0.78 -11.53 13.53
CA GLN A 25 0.04 -12.02 12.36
C GLN A 25 0.90 -12.05 11.09
N TRP A 26 1.73 -11.04 10.86
CA TRP A 26 2.51 -10.85 9.63
C TRP A 26 3.99 -10.65 9.93
N ALA A 27 4.84 -11.14 9.03
CA ALA A 27 6.29 -10.96 9.11
C ALA A 27 6.74 -9.62 8.53
N GLY A 28 5.93 -9.03 7.67
CA GLY A 28 6.15 -7.71 7.09
C GLY A 28 4.87 -7.13 6.51
N ALA A 29 4.87 -5.83 6.31
CA ALA A 29 3.73 -5.11 5.73
C ALA A 29 4.20 -3.91 4.90
N ILE A 30 3.39 -3.53 3.91
CA ILE A 30 3.53 -2.27 3.18
C ILE A 30 2.29 -1.44 3.48
N ASP A 31 2.49 -0.28 4.10
CA ASP A 31 1.43 0.66 4.45
C ASP A 31 1.41 1.86 3.50
N THR A 32 0.24 2.15 2.97
CA THR A 32 -0.05 3.34 2.16
C THR A 32 -1.11 4.23 2.80
N VAL A 33 -1.57 3.88 4.00
CA VAL A 33 -2.76 4.44 4.65
C VAL A 33 -2.40 5.37 5.81
N GLY A 34 -1.39 5.00 6.60
CA GLY A 34 -1.01 5.73 7.80
C GLY A 34 -2.00 5.59 8.96
N GLY A 35 -1.87 6.48 9.95
CA GLY A 35 -2.77 6.52 11.10
C GLY A 35 -2.85 5.21 11.88
N ASN A 36 -4.06 4.86 12.34
CA ASN A 36 -4.27 3.64 13.13
C ASN A 36 -3.99 2.34 12.36
N THR A 37 -4.10 2.34 11.03
CA THR A 37 -3.70 1.18 10.21
C THR A 37 -2.22 0.89 10.39
N LEU A 38 -1.36 1.90 10.24
CA LEU A 38 0.08 1.75 10.44
C LEU A 38 0.42 1.30 11.87
N VAL A 39 -0.24 1.89 12.87
CA VAL A 39 -0.08 1.49 14.28
C VAL A 39 -0.47 0.02 14.48
N THR A 40 -1.58 -0.41 13.91
CA THR A 40 -2.05 -1.81 13.99
C THR A 40 -1.05 -2.77 13.33
N LEU A 41 -0.50 -2.40 12.17
CA LEU A 41 0.51 -3.19 11.49
C LEU A 41 1.78 -3.37 12.34
N LEU A 42 2.25 -2.30 12.99
CA LEU A 42 3.40 -2.37 13.91
C LEU A 42 3.12 -3.27 15.11
N LYS A 43 1.95 -3.11 15.75
CA LYS A 43 1.54 -3.90 16.94
C LYS A 43 1.40 -5.39 16.66
N GLY A 44 0.99 -5.77 15.45
CA GLY A 44 0.78 -7.16 15.03
C GLY A 44 1.93 -7.75 14.21
N CYS A 45 3.04 -7.05 14.06
CA CYS A 45 4.21 -7.57 13.35
C CYS A 45 4.94 -8.62 14.20
N LYS A 46 5.41 -9.68 13.55
CA LYS A 46 6.24 -10.72 14.18
C LYS A 46 7.61 -10.15 14.54
N GLY A 47 8.31 -10.86 15.44
CA GLY A 47 9.66 -10.49 15.82
C GLY A 47 10.60 -10.36 14.61
N ASP A 48 11.47 -9.34 14.65
CA ASP A 48 12.41 -8.95 13.58
C ASP A 48 11.75 -8.61 12.24
N GLY A 49 10.44 -8.38 12.25
CA GLY A 49 9.68 -8.03 11.05
C GLY A 49 9.89 -6.58 10.60
N CYS A 50 9.38 -6.28 9.41
CA CYS A 50 9.52 -4.95 8.81
C CYS A 50 8.17 -4.40 8.33
N VAL A 51 7.84 -3.19 8.73
CA VAL A 51 6.71 -2.43 8.21
C VAL A 51 7.24 -1.26 7.37
N VAL A 52 6.86 -1.20 6.11
CA VAL A 52 7.24 -0.13 5.19
C VAL A 52 6.08 0.86 5.09
N CYS A 53 6.37 2.14 5.32
CA CYS A 53 5.40 3.23 5.21
C CYS A 53 5.70 4.09 3.99
N THR A 54 4.71 4.25 3.11
CA THR A 54 4.85 5.05 1.88
C THR A 54 3.63 5.94 1.59
N GLY A 55 2.65 6.02 2.51
CA GLY A 55 1.46 6.84 2.33
C GLY A 55 0.81 7.26 3.64
N LEU A 56 -0.16 8.16 3.53
CA LEU A 56 -0.83 8.80 4.67
C LEU A 56 -2.32 9.12 4.37
N VAL A 57 -2.97 8.29 3.55
CA VAL A 57 -4.34 8.54 3.06
C VAL A 57 -5.35 8.75 4.19
N SER A 58 -5.20 8.05 5.31
CA SER A 58 -6.07 8.19 6.49
C SER A 58 -5.58 9.30 7.42
N SER A 59 -4.28 9.28 7.78
CA SER A 59 -3.72 10.24 8.71
C SER A 59 -2.19 10.26 8.65
N PRO A 60 -1.55 11.44 8.80
CA PRO A 60 -0.11 11.55 8.96
C PRO A 60 0.37 11.21 10.38
N LYS A 61 -0.53 11.05 11.34
CA LYS A 61 -0.17 10.79 12.74
C LYS A 61 0.24 9.34 12.96
N LEU A 62 1.20 9.14 13.85
CA LEU A 62 1.66 7.83 14.30
C LEU A 62 1.60 7.78 15.83
N ASP A 63 0.46 7.37 16.38
CA ASP A 63 0.25 7.22 17.82
C ASP A 63 0.69 5.82 18.29
N ALA A 64 1.95 5.47 18.07
CA ALA A 64 2.54 4.19 18.47
C ALA A 64 3.37 4.32 19.74
N THR A 65 3.42 3.23 20.52
CA THR A 65 4.38 3.08 21.61
C THR A 65 5.68 2.49 21.08
N VAL A 66 6.73 2.50 21.91
CA VAL A 66 8.02 1.88 21.54
C VAL A 66 8.02 0.34 21.65
N TYR A 67 6.98 -0.27 22.21
CA TYR A 67 6.93 -1.71 22.46
C TYR A 67 7.14 -2.59 21.22
N PRO A 68 6.55 -2.32 20.04
CA PRO A 68 6.85 -3.10 18.84
C PRO A 68 8.34 -3.13 18.50
N PHE A 69 9.04 -2.02 18.72
CA PHE A 69 10.44 -1.87 18.40
C PHE A 69 11.36 -2.57 19.41
N ILE A 70 11.17 -2.32 20.70
CA ILE A 70 12.09 -2.82 21.74
C ILE A 70 11.80 -4.26 22.20
N LEU A 71 10.55 -4.74 22.08
CA LEU A 71 10.18 -6.10 22.49
C LEU A 71 10.20 -7.09 21.33
N ASN A 72 9.82 -6.65 20.13
CA ASN A 72 9.73 -7.50 18.97
C ASN A 72 10.77 -7.17 17.89
N GLY A 73 11.65 -6.18 18.07
CA GLY A 73 12.65 -5.82 17.07
C GLY A 73 12.06 -5.38 15.73
N VAL A 74 10.81 -4.89 15.72
CA VAL A 74 10.13 -4.49 14.48
C VAL A 74 10.82 -3.26 13.89
N ASN A 75 11.02 -3.27 12.58
CA ASN A 75 11.57 -2.15 11.84
C ASN A 75 10.44 -1.37 11.17
N LEU A 76 10.45 -0.05 11.32
CA LEU A 76 9.60 0.86 10.53
C LEU A 76 10.49 1.60 9.52
N LEU A 77 10.25 1.38 8.24
CA LEU A 77 11.00 2.00 7.15
C LEU A 77 10.11 2.95 6.36
N GLY A 78 10.56 4.19 6.19
CA GLY A 78 9.90 5.17 5.33
C GLY A 78 10.41 5.10 3.88
N ILE A 79 9.52 5.27 2.90
CA ILE A 79 9.87 5.42 1.49
C ILE A 79 9.46 6.81 1.02
N GLY A 80 10.44 7.68 0.81
CA GLY A 80 10.28 9.00 0.20
C GLY A 80 10.28 8.89 -1.33
N SER A 81 9.21 8.33 -1.90
CA SER A 81 9.17 7.99 -3.33
C SER A 81 9.31 9.21 -4.26
N ALA A 82 8.89 10.40 -3.82
CA ALA A 82 9.00 11.64 -4.60
C ALA A 82 10.46 12.04 -4.88
N GLU A 83 11.31 11.92 -3.87
CA GLU A 83 12.71 12.36 -3.91
C GLU A 83 13.71 11.21 -4.18
N THR A 84 13.22 10.05 -4.59
CA THR A 84 14.09 8.91 -4.90
C THR A 84 15.08 9.27 -6.02
N PRO A 85 16.40 9.10 -5.84
CA PRO A 85 17.39 9.40 -6.87
C PRO A 85 17.13 8.64 -8.17
N MET A 86 17.41 9.28 -9.31
CA MET A 86 17.16 8.70 -10.64
C MET A 86 17.88 7.35 -10.86
N THR A 87 19.09 7.20 -10.32
CA THR A 87 19.84 5.93 -10.37
C THR A 87 19.08 4.79 -9.72
N THR A 88 18.47 5.01 -8.55
CA THR A 88 17.63 4.02 -7.86
C THR A 88 16.35 3.74 -8.65
N ARG A 89 15.72 4.79 -9.20
CA ARG A 89 14.51 4.63 -10.04
C ARG A 89 14.79 3.77 -11.27
N LEU A 90 15.87 4.03 -11.99
CA LEU A 90 16.25 3.25 -13.17
C LEU A 90 16.49 1.78 -12.82
N ALA A 91 17.21 1.49 -11.75
CA ALA A 91 17.42 0.12 -11.29
C ALA A 91 16.12 -0.60 -10.92
N ILE A 92 15.13 0.11 -10.35
CA ILE A 92 13.79 -0.44 -10.08
C ILE A 92 13.04 -0.69 -11.40
N TRP A 93 13.08 0.25 -12.36
CA TRP A 93 12.44 0.08 -13.67
C TRP A 93 13.02 -1.08 -14.45
N GLU A 94 14.34 -1.29 -14.41
CA GLU A 94 14.98 -2.48 -15.00
C GLU A 94 14.40 -3.78 -14.42
N ARG A 95 14.26 -3.86 -13.10
CA ARG A 95 13.65 -5.03 -12.44
C ARG A 95 12.18 -5.21 -12.82
N LEU A 96 11.41 -4.13 -12.92
CA LEU A 96 10.01 -4.18 -13.35
C LEU A 96 9.85 -4.58 -14.81
N SER A 97 10.85 -4.32 -15.67
CA SER A 97 10.83 -4.75 -17.06
C SER A 97 11.23 -6.22 -17.25
N ASP A 98 11.87 -6.84 -16.27
CA ASP A 98 12.38 -8.22 -16.32
C ASP A 98 11.84 -9.07 -15.15
N ALA A 99 12.62 -9.26 -14.09
CA ALA A 99 12.35 -10.22 -13.02
C ALA A 99 11.07 -9.93 -12.24
N TRP A 100 10.65 -8.68 -12.15
CA TRP A 100 9.41 -8.25 -11.48
C TRP A 100 8.29 -7.89 -12.46
N ASN A 101 8.39 -8.37 -13.69
CA ASN A 101 7.44 -8.06 -14.75
C ASN A 101 6.05 -8.63 -14.41
N ILE A 102 5.03 -7.76 -14.48
CA ILE A 102 3.63 -8.11 -14.26
C ILE A 102 2.77 -7.84 -15.50
N LYS A 103 3.40 -7.74 -16.69
CA LYS A 103 2.74 -7.34 -17.93
C LYS A 103 1.48 -8.17 -18.21
N ASP A 104 1.54 -9.47 -17.97
CA ASP A 104 0.41 -10.39 -18.17
C ASP A 104 -0.77 -10.14 -17.21
N LYS A 105 -0.54 -9.37 -16.12
CA LYS A 105 -1.55 -9.04 -15.12
C LYS A 105 -2.05 -7.59 -15.23
N LEU A 106 -1.51 -6.79 -16.13
CA LEU A 106 -1.87 -5.37 -16.25
C LEU A 106 -3.35 -5.18 -16.55
N HIS A 107 -3.95 -6.03 -17.37
CA HIS A 107 -5.38 -6.00 -17.68
C HIS A 107 -6.28 -6.16 -16.43
N ALA A 108 -5.76 -6.77 -15.35
CA ALA A 108 -6.50 -6.93 -14.09
C ALA A 108 -6.41 -5.71 -13.16
N ILE A 109 -5.46 -4.80 -13.42
CA ILE A 109 -5.21 -3.61 -12.58
C ILE A 109 -5.42 -2.30 -13.32
N ALA A 110 -5.38 -2.29 -14.64
CA ALA A 110 -5.54 -1.08 -15.45
C ALA A 110 -6.72 -1.26 -16.41
N LYS A 111 -7.61 -0.27 -16.44
CA LYS A 111 -8.69 -0.17 -17.41
C LYS A 111 -8.41 1.02 -18.31
N GLU A 112 -8.32 0.76 -19.61
CA GLU A 112 -8.20 1.80 -20.62
C GLU A 112 -9.58 2.37 -20.95
N VAL A 113 -9.66 3.69 -21.07
CA VAL A 113 -10.89 4.45 -21.33
C VAL A 113 -10.58 5.65 -22.23
N THR A 114 -11.59 6.17 -22.90
CA THR A 114 -11.50 7.44 -23.62
C THR A 114 -11.60 8.65 -22.66
N LEU A 115 -11.26 9.84 -23.12
CA LEU A 115 -11.42 11.07 -22.35
C LEU A 115 -12.90 11.35 -22.03
N GLU A 116 -13.81 11.02 -22.95
CA GLU A 116 -15.25 11.18 -22.76
C GLU A 116 -15.78 10.23 -21.68
N GLU A 117 -15.39 8.96 -21.71
CA GLU A 117 -15.74 7.98 -20.68
C GLU A 117 -15.18 8.36 -19.32
N LEU A 118 -13.94 8.87 -19.24
CA LEU A 118 -13.38 9.38 -17.99
C LEU A 118 -14.31 10.42 -17.38
N ASN A 119 -14.69 11.43 -18.17
CA ASN A 119 -15.51 12.55 -17.70
C ASN A 119 -16.95 12.12 -17.34
N SER A 120 -17.57 11.29 -18.16
CA SER A 120 -18.98 10.91 -17.98
C SER A 120 -19.22 9.87 -16.88
N THR A 121 -18.21 9.03 -16.58
CA THR A 121 -18.41 7.84 -15.75
C THR A 121 -17.38 7.68 -14.64
N TYR A 122 -16.08 7.86 -14.95
CA TYR A 122 -15.03 7.42 -14.04
C TYR A 122 -14.62 8.44 -12.99
N ILE A 123 -14.74 9.74 -13.24
CA ILE A 123 -14.38 10.78 -12.26
C ILE A 123 -15.17 10.59 -10.96
N ASP A 124 -16.49 10.48 -11.05
CA ASP A 124 -17.33 10.29 -9.86
C ASP A 124 -17.04 8.99 -9.12
N GLN A 125 -16.79 7.91 -9.85
CA GLN A 125 -16.44 6.62 -9.25
C GLN A 125 -15.09 6.67 -8.55
N ILE A 126 -14.10 7.37 -9.09
CA ILE A 126 -12.78 7.57 -8.47
C ILE A 126 -12.93 8.37 -7.18
N LEU A 127 -13.66 9.48 -7.20
CA LEU A 127 -13.90 10.33 -6.03
C LEU A 127 -14.66 9.59 -4.92
N GLN A 128 -15.53 8.66 -5.29
CA GLN A 128 -16.28 7.80 -4.36
C GLN A 128 -15.49 6.57 -3.90
N GLY A 129 -14.24 6.38 -4.35
CA GLY A 129 -13.40 5.23 -3.99
C GLY A 129 -13.94 3.88 -4.52
N LYS A 130 -14.73 3.88 -5.58
CA LYS A 130 -15.35 2.68 -6.17
C LYS A 130 -14.47 1.98 -7.21
N ILE A 131 -13.37 2.60 -7.62
CA ILE A 131 -12.45 2.04 -8.61
C ILE A 131 -11.34 1.28 -7.92
N MET A 132 -11.15 0.02 -8.30
CA MET A 132 -9.94 -0.75 -7.99
C MET A 132 -8.92 -0.62 -9.12
N GLY A 133 -7.65 -0.45 -8.78
CA GLY A 133 -6.57 -0.37 -9.76
C GLY A 133 -6.38 1.03 -10.33
N ARG A 134 -6.25 1.12 -11.64
CA ARG A 134 -5.96 2.36 -12.38
C ARG A 134 -6.89 2.52 -13.56
N VAL A 135 -7.28 3.76 -13.83
CA VAL A 135 -7.90 4.17 -15.09
C VAL A 135 -6.82 4.85 -15.93
N VAL A 136 -6.60 4.36 -17.12
CA VAL A 136 -5.63 4.88 -18.10
C VAL A 136 -6.41 5.52 -19.24
N VAL A 137 -6.18 6.79 -19.50
CA VAL A 137 -6.89 7.51 -20.58
C VAL A 137 -6.10 7.35 -21.87
N ASN A 138 -6.75 6.79 -22.90
CA ASN A 138 -6.24 6.82 -24.26
C ASN A 138 -6.60 8.16 -24.91
N LEU A 139 -5.58 8.90 -25.34
CA LEU A 139 -5.75 10.23 -25.97
C LEU A 139 -5.72 10.14 -27.51
N LEU A 140 -5.59 8.94 -28.08
CA LEU A 140 -5.48 8.73 -29.52
C LEU A 140 -6.80 8.32 -30.17
N ASP A 141 -7.86 8.14 -29.41
CA ASP A 141 -9.21 7.82 -29.86
C ASP A 141 -10.13 9.04 -29.78
#